data_26a75bb48426f5893e8b66f76b146d45
#
_entry.id   26a75bb48426f5893e8b66f76b146d45
#
_cell.length_a   1.000
_cell.length_b   1.000
_cell.length_c   1.000
_cell.angle_alpha   90.00
_cell.angle_beta   90.00
_cell.angle_gamma   90.00
#
_symmetry.space_group_name_H-M   'P 1'
#
loop_
_entity.id
_entity.type
_entity.pdbx_description
1 polymer ?
#
loop_
_entity_poly.entity_id
_entity_poly.type
_entity_poly.pdbx_seq_one_letter_code
_entity_poly.pdbx_strand_id
1 'polypeptide(L)'
;MRSLLLPAAAGLALLAAGCTREADGVRPFTGVLWEWDGFALRDYRARQWREGGVDQIFVRCATVAFSEGRVKSDAAEYEWQRPGSGLPVTLVIGLAGDGLPDALATDWRQAARDVAREVRLALERARGAGVAPRGVQLDLVNTRVSGGRYADLVQAVARQLRSGLEVSATCPPALLDSLAAGQLARCTDYLVIRWRWPEDLETPEEAAAAPFTPSDLQRWSALAELLNRPFAVVLDPQPTYFECSGDPVRLTGVALRQLERQRHGLVAARPVAPRAGLAASKTTEFMLYRSREGFAPRKVLAAAPHCAGLRRLLKALPPPRRSGFLGVIVTVPRELPDELACTNEEIMLALKGRECLPEPQISLRPFDKDRNRVVARLDNVGCGRPALEPGSIRLRISYPSGVLTHAERSQFQTLEMFRTEDGKQYPVRDIRLSDTVVFSAPEMSQGALETGPLHLNVSPGARLRLTALLRSPGGSPGAAATLEVNLK
;
A
#
# COMPACT_ATOMS: atom_id res chain seq x y z
N MET A 1 74.46 -11.84 4.33
CA MET A 1 73.39 -11.66 5.32
C MET A 1 72.06 -11.93 4.60
N ARG A 2 71.56 -13.14 4.77
CA ARG A 2 70.34 -13.65 4.11
C ARG A 2 69.26 -13.82 5.16
N SER A 3 67.99 -13.37 4.78
CA SER A 3 66.76 -14.00 5.12
C SER A 3 66.27 -14.02 6.58
N LEU A 4 65.24 -13.27 6.86
CA LEU A 4 64.14 -13.66 7.76
C LEU A 4 62.94 -12.73 7.50
N LEU A 5 62.08 -13.09 6.52
CA LEU A 5 60.73 -12.57 6.35
C LEU A 5 59.86 -13.70 5.80
N LEU A 6 59.03 -14.21 6.61
CA LEU A 6 57.81 -15.01 6.48
C LEU A 6 57.75 -16.00 7.67
N PRO A 7 56.60 -16.14 8.41
CA PRO A 7 55.24 -16.21 7.93
C PRO A 7 54.25 -15.40 8.80
N ALA A 8 53.62 -14.40 8.27
CA ALA A 8 52.48 -13.76 8.91
C ALA A 8 51.16 -13.88 8.09
N ALA A 9 51.21 -14.56 6.94
CA ALA A 9 50.06 -14.68 6.03
C ALA A 9 49.15 -15.91 6.26
N ALA A 10 49.54 -16.85 7.09
CA ALA A 10 48.76 -18.09 7.31
C ALA A 10 47.73 -18.01 8.44
N GLY A 11 47.77 -16.96 9.26
CA GLY A 11 46.83 -16.82 10.41
C GLY A 11 45.47 -16.20 10.10
N LEU A 12 45.31 -15.49 8.97
CA LEU A 12 44.04 -14.83 8.62
C LEU A 12 43.07 -15.69 7.81
N ALA A 13 43.50 -16.79 7.25
CA ALA A 13 42.66 -17.67 6.43
C ALA A 13 41.79 -18.66 7.24
N LEU A 14 42.10 -18.87 8.54
CA LEU A 14 41.38 -19.86 9.38
C LEU A 14 40.25 -19.30 10.22
N LEU A 15 40.02 -17.97 10.23
CA LEU A 15 38.88 -17.35 10.89
C LEU A 15 37.66 -17.13 9.97
N ALA A 16 37.79 -17.41 8.67
CA ALA A 16 36.69 -17.32 7.69
C ALA A 16 35.87 -18.61 7.53
N ALA A 17 36.26 -19.70 8.21
CA ALA A 17 35.53 -21.01 8.15
C ALA A 17 34.41 -21.13 9.21
N GLY A 18 33.95 -20.03 9.79
CA GLY A 18 32.80 -20.00 10.71
C GLY A 18 31.50 -20.02 9.96
N CYS A 19 30.91 -21.21 9.81
CA CYS A 19 29.49 -21.45 9.51
C CYS A 19 28.88 -20.60 8.39
N THR A 20 29.39 -20.70 7.19
CA THR A 20 28.57 -20.44 6.02
C THR A 20 27.58 -21.61 5.92
N ARG A 21 26.40 -21.45 6.50
CA ARG A 21 25.24 -22.21 6.05
C ARG A 21 25.06 -21.82 4.61
N GLU A 22 25.48 -22.70 3.71
CA GLU A 22 25.33 -22.46 2.27
C GLU A 22 23.87 -22.10 2.01
N ALA A 23 23.66 -20.92 1.40
CA ALA A 23 22.35 -20.42 1.02
C ALA A 23 21.71 -21.22 -0.14
N ASP A 24 22.22 -22.44 -0.38
CA ASP A 24 21.82 -23.30 -1.50
C ASP A 24 20.34 -23.78 -1.43
N GLY A 25 19.62 -23.47 -0.36
CA GLY A 25 18.22 -23.91 -0.18
C GLY A 25 17.15 -22.85 -0.49
N VAL A 26 17.45 -21.56 -0.45
CA VAL A 26 16.43 -20.52 -0.62
C VAL A 26 16.23 -20.23 -2.11
N ARG A 27 15.03 -20.53 -2.60
CA ARG A 27 14.65 -20.29 -4.00
C ARG A 27 14.09 -18.90 -4.18
N PRO A 28 14.31 -18.25 -5.36
CA PRO A 28 13.60 -17.02 -5.70
C PRO A 28 12.10 -17.20 -5.60
N PHE A 29 11.40 -16.17 -5.11
CA PHE A 29 9.95 -16.25 -4.91
C PHE A 29 9.25 -14.90 -5.14
N THR A 30 7.98 -14.97 -5.48
CA THR A 30 7.02 -13.88 -5.34
C THR A 30 6.08 -14.22 -4.21
N GLY A 31 6.12 -13.43 -3.14
CA GLY A 31 5.31 -13.65 -1.94
C GLY A 31 4.19 -12.64 -1.80
N VAL A 32 3.15 -13.02 -1.06
CA VAL A 32 2.15 -12.11 -0.55
C VAL A 32 2.21 -12.09 0.97
N LEU A 33 2.06 -10.89 1.56
CA LEU A 33 2.05 -10.70 3.01
C LEU A 33 0.62 -10.40 3.47
N TRP A 34 0.13 -11.28 4.33
CA TRP A 34 -1.14 -11.12 5.03
C TRP A 34 -0.90 -10.58 6.44
N GLU A 35 -1.33 -9.37 6.71
CA GLU A 35 -1.11 -8.68 8.01
C GLU A 35 -2.39 -8.49 8.83
N TRP A 36 -3.52 -9.06 8.41
CA TRP A 36 -4.82 -8.80 9.00
C TRP A 36 -5.28 -9.95 9.88
N ASP A 37 -6.09 -9.65 10.89
CA ASP A 37 -6.77 -10.67 11.68
C ASP A 37 -7.74 -11.48 10.80
N GLY A 38 -7.96 -12.73 11.13
CA GLY A 38 -8.91 -13.58 10.42
C GLY A 38 -8.37 -14.07 9.07
N PHE A 39 -7.16 -14.67 9.06
CA PHE A 39 -6.66 -15.33 7.87
C PHE A 39 -7.54 -16.52 7.50
N ALA A 40 -8.32 -16.36 6.46
CA ALA A 40 -9.04 -17.43 5.80
C ALA A 40 -8.63 -17.47 4.32
N LEU A 41 -7.69 -18.35 3.99
CA LEU A 41 -7.30 -18.53 2.60
C LEU A 41 -8.34 -19.40 1.90
N ARG A 42 -9.30 -18.76 1.23
CA ARG A 42 -10.27 -19.46 0.38
C ARG A 42 -9.59 -19.97 -0.88
N ASP A 43 -9.95 -21.15 -1.34
CA ASP A 43 -9.35 -21.82 -2.52
C ASP A 43 -9.32 -20.94 -3.78
N TYR A 44 -10.35 -20.12 -4.01
CA TYR A 44 -10.40 -19.23 -5.18
C TYR A 44 -9.32 -18.15 -5.12
N ARG A 45 -9.03 -17.59 -3.93
CA ARG A 45 -8.01 -16.55 -3.73
C ARG A 45 -6.60 -17.14 -3.89
N ALA A 46 -6.38 -18.31 -3.32
CA ALA A 46 -5.14 -19.04 -3.49
C ALA A 46 -4.86 -19.38 -4.96
N ARG A 47 -5.91 -19.72 -5.71
CA ARG A 47 -5.82 -19.93 -7.16
C ARG A 47 -5.46 -18.65 -7.89
N GLN A 48 -6.15 -17.53 -7.60
CA GLN A 48 -5.84 -16.22 -8.20
C GLN A 48 -4.39 -15.81 -7.94
N TRP A 49 -3.89 -15.99 -6.71
CA TRP A 49 -2.50 -15.65 -6.38
C TRP A 49 -1.52 -16.52 -7.16
N ARG A 50 -1.75 -17.82 -7.23
CA ARG A 50 -0.91 -18.73 -8.01
C ARG A 50 -0.91 -18.39 -9.50
N GLU A 51 -2.07 -18.08 -10.07
CA GLU A 51 -2.21 -17.59 -11.43
C GLU A 51 -1.54 -16.23 -11.64
N GLY A 52 -1.46 -15.42 -10.57
CA GLY A 52 -0.72 -14.16 -10.50
C GLY A 52 0.79 -14.31 -10.41
N GLY A 53 1.31 -15.57 -10.27
CA GLY A 53 2.74 -15.84 -10.13
C GLY A 53 3.21 -15.78 -8.67
N VAL A 54 2.29 -15.82 -7.68
CA VAL A 54 2.62 -15.93 -6.26
C VAL A 54 2.95 -17.39 -5.95
N ASP A 55 4.10 -17.60 -5.29
CA ASP A 55 4.61 -18.93 -4.93
C ASP A 55 4.86 -19.11 -3.43
N GLN A 56 4.66 -18.07 -2.62
CA GLN A 56 4.80 -18.15 -1.17
C GLN A 56 3.85 -17.18 -0.45
N ILE A 57 3.38 -17.57 0.75
CA ILE A 57 2.53 -16.73 1.60
C ILE A 57 3.26 -16.43 2.89
N PHE A 58 3.27 -15.16 3.27
CA PHE A 58 3.74 -14.66 4.56
C PHE A 58 2.52 -14.28 5.40
N VAL A 59 2.40 -14.82 6.60
CA VAL A 59 1.24 -14.59 7.46
C VAL A 59 1.70 -14.01 8.78
N ARG A 60 1.28 -12.78 9.09
CA ARG A 60 1.51 -12.18 10.41
C ARG A 60 0.62 -12.86 11.44
N CYS A 61 1.15 -13.84 12.14
CA CYS A 61 0.40 -14.68 13.07
C CYS A 61 0.49 -14.23 14.54
N ALA A 62 1.41 -13.35 14.87
CA ALA A 62 1.50 -12.73 16.18
C ALA A 62 2.23 -11.39 16.12
N THR A 63 1.91 -10.52 17.07
CA THR A 63 2.70 -9.32 17.38
C THR A 63 3.11 -9.39 18.85
N VAL A 64 4.41 -9.40 19.09
CA VAL A 64 4.98 -9.32 20.42
C VAL A 64 5.19 -7.85 20.75
N ALA A 65 4.32 -7.31 21.59
CA ALA A 65 4.38 -5.93 22.04
C ALA A 65 5.05 -5.83 23.42
N PHE A 66 5.94 -4.88 23.56
CA PHE A 66 6.64 -4.56 24.79
C PHE A 66 6.08 -3.25 25.35
N SER A 67 5.54 -3.29 26.55
CA SER A 67 4.95 -2.12 27.22
C SER A 67 5.20 -2.22 28.72
N GLU A 68 5.72 -1.18 29.37
CA GLU A 68 5.92 -1.07 30.81
C GLU A 68 6.65 -2.28 31.44
N GLY A 69 7.70 -2.76 30.77
CA GLY A 69 8.46 -3.93 31.22
C GLY A 69 7.73 -5.28 31.11
N ARG A 70 6.58 -5.31 30.45
CA ARG A 70 5.80 -6.52 30.20
C ARG A 70 5.74 -6.85 28.73
N VAL A 71 5.81 -8.12 28.42
CA VAL A 71 5.55 -8.65 27.10
C VAL A 71 4.07 -8.99 26.99
N LYS A 72 3.40 -8.38 26.02
CA LYS A 72 2.06 -8.76 25.60
C LYS A 72 2.17 -9.41 24.23
N SER A 73 1.68 -10.62 24.10
CA SER A 73 1.50 -11.24 22.79
C SER A 73 0.08 -11.00 22.34
N ASP A 74 -0.07 -10.28 21.26
CA ASP A 74 -1.33 -10.19 20.54
C ASP A 74 -1.29 -11.27 19.45
N ALA A 75 -1.70 -12.48 19.85
CA ALA A 75 -1.84 -13.57 18.92
C ALA A 75 -3.14 -13.36 18.16
N ALA A 76 -3.04 -13.10 16.88
CA ALA A 76 -4.21 -13.02 16.03
C ALA A 76 -4.96 -14.36 16.08
N GLU A 77 -6.26 -14.32 16.30
CA GLU A 77 -7.12 -15.49 16.15
C GLU A 77 -7.22 -15.83 14.67
N TYR A 78 -6.36 -16.73 14.21
CA TYR A 78 -6.45 -17.26 12.87
C TYR A 78 -7.33 -18.49 12.86
N GLU A 79 -8.39 -18.45 12.09
CA GLU A 79 -8.94 -19.67 11.56
C GLU A 79 -7.95 -20.23 10.53
N TRP A 80 -6.99 -21.00 11.00
CA TRP A 80 -6.09 -21.76 10.15
C TRP A 80 -6.90 -22.82 9.39
N GLN A 81 -7.64 -22.40 8.37
CA GLN A 81 -8.16 -23.38 7.41
C GLN A 81 -6.97 -23.90 6.62
N ARG A 82 -6.89 -25.22 6.49
CA ARG A 82 -5.89 -25.87 5.64
C ARG A 82 -5.82 -25.10 4.33
N PRO A 83 -4.70 -24.46 3.99
CA PRO A 83 -4.61 -23.82 2.69
C PRO A 83 -4.66 -24.95 1.67
N GLY A 84 -5.77 -25.17 1.01
CA GLY A 84 -5.89 -26.04 -0.15
C GLY A 84 -5.00 -25.60 -1.32
N SER A 85 -4.30 -24.47 -1.09
CA SER A 85 -3.43 -23.83 -2.07
C SER A 85 -2.15 -24.60 -2.38
N GLY A 86 -1.64 -25.41 -1.46
CA GLY A 86 -0.29 -26.00 -1.58
C GLY A 86 0.84 -24.98 -1.64
N LEU A 87 0.56 -23.67 -1.34
CA LEU A 87 1.58 -22.64 -1.27
C LEU A 87 2.33 -22.73 0.06
N PRO A 88 3.68 -22.66 0.05
CA PRO A 88 4.49 -22.60 1.26
C PRO A 88 4.09 -21.39 2.12
N VAL A 89 4.07 -21.58 3.45
CA VAL A 89 3.71 -20.53 4.41
C VAL A 89 4.91 -20.16 5.26
N THR A 90 5.21 -18.88 5.36
CA THR A 90 6.15 -18.32 6.34
C THR A 90 5.37 -17.55 7.40
N LEU A 91 5.62 -17.87 8.66
CA LEU A 91 5.02 -17.17 9.79
C LEU A 91 5.76 -15.86 10.05
N VAL A 92 5.04 -14.75 10.16
CA VAL A 92 5.60 -13.43 10.47
C VAL A 92 5.24 -13.06 11.91
N ILE A 93 6.26 -12.80 12.72
CA ILE A 93 6.12 -12.34 14.10
C ILE A 93 6.52 -10.87 14.15
N GLY A 94 5.56 -9.99 14.39
CA GLY A 94 5.82 -8.56 14.58
C GLY A 94 6.47 -8.29 15.94
N LEU A 95 7.47 -7.42 15.97
CA LEU A 95 8.10 -6.90 17.18
C LEU A 95 7.74 -5.42 17.29
N ALA A 96 6.94 -5.07 18.28
CA ALA A 96 6.32 -3.74 18.38
C ALA A 96 6.32 -3.21 19.83
N GLY A 97 5.81 -1.98 19.99
CA GLY A 97 5.57 -1.31 21.27
C GLY A 97 6.70 -0.37 21.68
N ASP A 98 6.30 0.71 22.38
CA ASP A 98 7.21 1.76 22.81
C ASP A 98 8.24 1.29 23.84
N GLY A 99 7.94 0.21 24.58
CA GLY A 99 8.86 -0.42 25.53
C GLY A 99 9.89 -1.36 24.90
N LEU A 100 9.84 -1.64 23.58
CA LEU A 100 10.80 -2.55 22.95
C LEU A 100 12.24 -2.02 23.01
N PRO A 101 12.55 -0.73 22.76
CA PRO A 101 13.90 -0.22 22.92
C PRO A 101 14.46 -0.41 24.33
N ASP A 102 13.65 -0.13 25.35
CA ASP A 102 14.06 -0.25 26.76
C ASP A 102 14.24 -1.73 27.16
N ALA A 103 13.34 -2.61 26.73
CA ALA A 103 13.47 -4.05 26.99
C ALA A 103 14.76 -4.61 26.38
N LEU A 104 15.11 -4.19 25.18
CA LEU A 104 16.34 -4.61 24.51
C LEU A 104 17.60 -3.99 25.14
N ALA A 105 17.52 -2.79 25.69
CA ALA A 105 18.60 -2.16 26.40
C ALA A 105 18.85 -2.79 27.76
N THR A 106 17.79 -3.15 28.49
CA THR A 106 17.84 -3.62 29.90
C THR A 106 18.08 -5.12 29.98
N ASP A 107 17.27 -5.94 29.32
CA ASP A 107 17.40 -7.41 29.32
C ASP A 107 16.98 -8.02 27.96
N TRP A 108 17.79 -7.80 26.95
CA TRP A 108 17.56 -8.36 25.62
C TRP A 108 17.48 -9.89 25.60
N ARG A 109 18.14 -10.59 26.58
CA ARG A 109 18.08 -12.05 26.65
C ARG A 109 16.69 -12.53 27.09
N GLN A 110 16.05 -11.82 28.02
CA GLN A 110 14.66 -12.13 28.40
C GLN A 110 13.71 -11.84 27.24
N ALA A 111 13.86 -10.68 26.58
CA ALA A 111 13.10 -10.35 25.38
C ALA A 111 13.22 -11.45 24.30
N ALA A 112 14.44 -11.97 24.07
CA ALA A 112 14.66 -13.06 23.12
C ALA A 112 13.98 -14.37 23.54
N ARG A 113 13.96 -14.72 24.85
CA ARG A 113 13.23 -15.91 25.35
C ARG A 113 11.72 -15.77 25.13
N ASP A 114 11.18 -14.60 25.40
CA ASP A 114 9.74 -14.32 25.23
C ASP A 114 9.34 -14.38 23.75
N VAL A 115 10.10 -13.75 22.87
CA VAL A 115 9.88 -13.85 21.42
C VAL A 115 9.97 -15.29 20.93
N ALA A 116 10.99 -16.04 21.36
CA ALA A 116 11.16 -17.44 20.97
C ALA A 116 10.00 -18.34 21.48
N ARG A 117 9.43 -18.02 22.64
CA ARG A 117 8.23 -18.70 23.15
C ARG A 117 7.04 -18.45 22.23
N GLU A 118 6.78 -17.21 21.85
CA GLU A 118 5.67 -16.86 20.96
C GLU A 118 5.84 -17.47 19.56
N VAL A 119 7.07 -17.50 19.04
CA VAL A 119 7.37 -18.20 17.78
C VAL A 119 7.00 -19.69 17.88
N ARG A 120 7.38 -20.37 18.99
CA ARG A 120 7.03 -21.79 19.18
C ARG A 120 5.52 -22.00 19.25
N LEU A 121 4.80 -21.16 20.01
CA LEU A 121 3.34 -21.23 20.09
C LEU A 121 2.68 -21.01 18.72
N ALA A 122 3.17 -20.06 17.91
CA ALA A 122 2.67 -19.85 16.58
C ALA A 122 2.91 -21.06 15.65
N LEU A 123 4.10 -21.66 15.74
CA LEU A 123 4.44 -22.90 15.01
C LEU A 123 3.55 -24.08 15.41
N GLU A 124 3.28 -24.25 16.71
CA GLU A 124 2.41 -25.31 17.23
C GLU A 124 0.96 -25.13 16.76
N ARG A 125 0.43 -23.90 16.83
CA ARG A 125 -0.92 -23.58 16.33
C ARG A 125 -1.05 -23.86 14.83
N ALA A 126 -0.10 -23.40 14.02
CA ALA A 126 -0.10 -23.64 12.58
C ALA A 126 -0.07 -25.14 12.26
N ARG A 127 0.81 -25.90 12.92
CA ARG A 127 0.91 -27.37 12.73
C ARG A 127 -0.33 -28.11 13.21
N GLY A 128 -0.91 -27.70 14.34
CA GLY A 128 -2.17 -28.24 14.85
C GLY A 128 -3.33 -28.06 13.86
N ALA A 129 -3.31 -27.00 13.06
CA ALA A 129 -4.25 -26.76 11.99
C ALA A 129 -3.86 -27.44 10.65
N GLY A 130 -2.81 -28.26 10.63
CA GLY A 130 -2.35 -28.98 9.45
C GLY A 130 -1.53 -28.13 8.45
N VAL A 131 -1.05 -26.97 8.89
CA VAL A 131 -0.11 -26.13 8.11
C VAL A 131 1.31 -26.47 8.54
N ALA A 132 2.17 -26.80 7.59
CA ALA A 132 3.61 -26.99 7.81
C ALA A 132 4.34 -25.70 7.39
N PRO A 133 4.71 -24.81 8.35
CA PRO A 133 5.43 -23.59 7.99
C PRO A 133 6.80 -23.91 7.39
N ARG A 134 7.15 -23.27 6.30
CA ARG A 134 8.48 -23.31 5.68
C ARG A 134 9.49 -22.53 6.50
N GLY A 135 9.08 -21.39 7.05
CA GLY A 135 9.97 -20.52 7.78
C GLY A 135 9.28 -19.59 8.77
N VAL A 136 10.10 -18.79 9.42
CA VAL A 136 9.70 -17.72 10.35
C VAL A 136 10.41 -16.44 9.97
N GLN A 137 9.66 -15.34 9.94
CA GLN A 137 10.20 -13.99 9.77
C GLN A 137 9.99 -13.18 11.06
N LEU A 138 11.05 -12.59 11.57
CA LEU A 138 10.97 -11.60 12.65
C LEU A 138 10.86 -10.20 12.01
N ASP A 139 9.72 -9.54 12.19
CA ASP A 139 9.42 -8.25 11.57
C ASP A 139 9.49 -7.12 12.58
N LEU A 140 10.56 -6.32 12.51
CA LEU A 140 10.73 -5.13 13.35
C LEU A 140 9.74 -4.05 12.91
N VAL A 141 8.75 -3.78 13.75
CA VAL A 141 7.73 -2.73 13.51
C VAL A 141 8.21 -1.38 14.05
N ASN A 142 8.90 -1.37 15.18
CA ASN A 142 9.42 -0.15 15.82
C ASN A 142 10.80 0.21 15.25
N THR A 143 10.94 1.40 14.65
CA THR A 143 12.17 1.88 14.00
C THR A 143 13.18 2.49 14.98
N ARG A 144 12.80 2.77 16.24
CA ARG A 144 13.68 3.38 17.27
C ARG A 144 14.62 2.39 17.95
N VAL A 145 14.52 1.12 17.59
CA VAL A 145 15.35 0.08 18.18
C VAL A 145 16.81 0.18 17.71
N SER A 146 17.76 0.06 18.64
CA SER A 146 19.18 -0.09 18.30
C SER A 146 19.39 -1.32 17.41
N GLY A 147 19.98 -1.13 16.25
CA GLY A 147 20.22 -2.21 15.28
C GLY A 147 21.03 -3.36 15.86
N GLY A 148 22.05 -3.07 16.68
CA GLY A 148 22.88 -4.10 17.33
C GLY A 148 22.06 -4.98 18.30
N ARG A 149 21.21 -4.38 19.14
CA ARG A 149 20.35 -5.13 20.07
C ARG A 149 19.29 -5.94 19.35
N TYR A 150 18.76 -5.41 18.25
CA TYR A 150 17.85 -6.17 17.40
C TYR A 150 18.57 -7.40 16.79
N ALA A 151 19.79 -7.25 16.30
CA ALA A 151 20.58 -8.35 15.77
C ALA A 151 20.88 -9.41 16.84
N ASP A 152 21.21 -9.01 18.09
CA ASP A 152 21.41 -9.91 19.22
C ASP A 152 20.14 -10.74 19.53
N LEU A 153 18.98 -10.08 19.54
CA LEU A 153 17.67 -10.75 19.73
C LEU A 153 17.41 -11.76 18.61
N VAL A 154 17.52 -11.35 17.35
CA VAL A 154 17.29 -12.23 16.19
C VAL A 154 18.20 -13.44 16.24
N GLN A 155 19.50 -13.24 16.55
CA GLN A 155 20.47 -14.34 16.69
C GLN A 155 20.07 -15.32 17.79
N ALA A 156 19.62 -14.82 18.95
CA ALA A 156 19.22 -15.68 20.07
C ALA A 156 17.95 -16.46 19.75
N VAL A 157 16.99 -15.85 19.07
CA VAL A 157 15.75 -16.54 18.63
C VAL A 157 16.10 -17.60 17.58
N ALA A 158 16.89 -17.26 16.57
CA ALA A 158 17.28 -18.18 15.49
C ALA A 158 17.98 -19.44 16.02
N ARG A 159 18.83 -19.30 17.07
CA ARG A 159 19.49 -20.43 17.72
C ARG A 159 18.52 -21.38 18.45
N GLN A 160 17.38 -20.88 18.90
CA GLN A 160 16.37 -21.67 19.60
C GLN A 160 15.38 -22.37 18.66
N LEU A 161 15.35 -22.00 17.39
CA LEU A 161 14.51 -22.63 16.40
C LEU A 161 15.15 -23.92 15.89
N ARG A 162 14.31 -24.92 15.64
CA ARG A 162 14.79 -26.23 15.16
C ARG A 162 15.41 -26.13 13.76
N SER A 163 16.40 -26.98 13.48
CA SER A 163 16.93 -27.17 12.14
C SER A 163 15.81 -27.52 11.14
N GLY A 164 15.83 -26.92 9.98
CA GLY A 164 14.84 -27.19 8.92
C GLY A 164 13.79 -26.08 8.69
N LEU A 165 13.76 -25.04 9.53
CA LEU A 165 12.97 -23.84 9.30
C LEU A 165 13.86 -22.73 8.73
N GLU A 166 13.41 -22.05 7.69
CA GLU A 166 14.05 -20.82 7.22
C GLU A 166 13.79 -19.69 8.23
N VAL A 167 14.82 -18.97 8.59
CA VAL A 167 14.70 -17.81 9.48
C VAL A 167 15.08 -16.55 8.71
N SER A 168 14.17 -15.61 8.63
CA SER A 168 14.42 -14.30 8.06
C SER A 168 14.13 -13.19 9.06
N ALA A 169 14.70 -12.02 8.81
CA ALA A 169 14.46 -10.84 9.64
C ALA A 169 14.30 -9.60 8.77
N THR A 170 13.39 -8.73 9.19
CA THR A 170 13.24 -7.41 8.55
C THR A 170 14.46 -6.56 8.84
N CYS A 171 15.05 -6.00 7.80
CA CYS A 171 16.12 -5.01 7.89
C CYS A 171 15.59 -3.67 7.38
N PRO A 172 15.28 -2.70 8.27
CA PRO A 172 14.93 -1.36 7.84
C PRO A 172 16.05 -0.75 6.99
N PRO A 173 15.72 0.04 5.96
CA PRO A 173 16.74 0.65 5.08
C PRO A 173 17.82 1.45 5.81
N ALA A 174 17.45 2.10 6.91
CA ALA A 174 18.39 2.85 7.77
C ALA A 174 19.47 1.98 8.43
N LEU A 175 19.30 0.66 8.47
CA LEU A 175 20.29 -0.25 9.03
C LEU A 175 21.22 -0.88 7.99
N LEU A 176 20.93 -0.78 6.68
CA LEU A 176 21.63 -1.53 5.63
C LEU A 176 23.13 -1.23 5.52
N ASP A 177 23.56 -0.01 5.86
CA ASP A 177 24.96 0.42 5.88
C ASP A 177 25.64 0.26 7.24
N SER A 178 24.97 -0.37 8.21
CA SER A 178 25.45 -0.54 9.58
C SER A 178 26.05 -1.91 9.85
N LEU A 179 26.87 -2.00 10.91
CA LEU A 179 27.38 -3.29 11.41
C LEU A 179 26.26 -4.25 11.82
N ALA A 180 25.12 -3.71 12.25
CA ALA A 180 23.97 -4.51 12.64
C ALA A 180 23.36 -5.28 11.47
N ALA A 181 23.31 -4.70 10.27
CA ALA A 181 22.87 -5.42 9.08
C ALA A 181 23.77 -6.63 8.77
N GLY A 182 25.10 -6.46 8.90
CA GLY A 182 26.05 -7.56 8.77
C GLY A 182 25.87 -8.66 9.84
N GLN A 183 25.47 -8.30 11.07
CA GLN A 183 25.14 -9.26 12.11
C GLN A 183 23.84 -10.02 11.81
N LEU A 184 22.77 -9.30 11.40
CA LEU A 184 21.51 -9.89 10.96
C LEU A 184 21.73 -10.86 9.79
N ALA A 185 22.49 -10.44 8.79
CA ALA A 185 22.83 -11.27 7.64
C ALA A 185 23.52 -12.59 8.02
N ARG A 186 24.35 -12.62 9.07
CA ARG A 186 25.04 -13.84 9.53
C ARG A 186 24.13 -14.80 10.28
N CYS A 187 23.06 -14.33 10.92
CA CYS A 187 22.19 -15.16 11.76
C CYS A 187 20.85 -15.52 11.11
N THR A 188 20.61 -15.08 9.88
CA THR A 188 19.40 -15.38 9.13
C THR A 188 19.73 -16.08 7.80
N ASP A 189 18.76 -16.79 7.23
CA ASP A 189 18.88 -17.41 5.92
C ASP A 189 18.77 -16.36 4.81
N TYR A 190 17.94 -15.31 5.02
CA TYR A 190 17.87 -14.12 4.18
C TYR A 190 17.35 -12.91 4.94
N LEU A 191 17.62 -11.72 4.41
CA LEU A 191 17.09 -10.46 4.93
C LEU A 191 15.80 -10.06 4.19
N VAL A 192 14.93 -9.35 4.87
CA VAL A 192 13.72 -8.77 4.28
C VAL A 192 13.81 -7.24 4.42
N ILE A 193 14.06 -6.56 3.31
CA ILE A 193 14.09 -5.09 3.31
C ILE A 193 12.65 -4.60 3.32
N ARG A 194 12.28 -3.86 4.35
CA ARG A 194 10.96 -3.26 4.48
C ARG A 194 11.07 -1.80 4.85
N TRP A 195 10.63 -0.94 3.96
CA TRP A 195 10.48 0.48 4.25
C TRP A 195 9.21 0.72 5.06
N ARG A 196 9.29 1.67 5.99
CA ARG A 196 8.16 2.17 6.77
C ARG A 196 8.21 3.69 6.79
N TRP A 197 7.06 4.30 6.94
CA TRP A 197 6.97 5.75 7.08
C TRP A 197 7.79 6.20 8.31
N PRO A 198 8.54 7.32 8.17
CA PRO A 198 9.17 7.95 9.33
C PRO A 198 8.13 8.32 10.40
N GLU A 199 8.52 8.20 11.66
CA GLU A 199 7.62 8.50 12.80
C GLU A 199 7.58 10.00 13.15
N ASP A 200 8.52 10.78 12.62
CA ASP A 200 8.79 12.20 12.95
C ASP A 200 8.38 13.17 11.84
N LEU A 201 7.42 12.78 11.00
CA LEU A 201 6.87 13.66 9.98
C LEU A 201 6.04 14.78 10.63
N GLU A 202 6.35 16.03 10.28
CA GLU A 202 5.69 17.19 10.86
C GLU A 202 4.58 17.74 9.95
N THR A 203 4.76 17.70 8.63
CA THR A 203 3.81 18.30 7.70
C THR A 203 3.32 17.34 6.62
N PRO A 204 2.09 17.56 6.07
CA PRO A 204 1.61 16.81 4.94
C PRO A 204 2.52 16.87 3.71
N GLU A 205 3.19 18.01 3.49
CA GLU A 205 4.11 18.23 2.39
C GLU A 205 5.43 17.45 2.56
N GLU A 206 5.89 17.27 3.79
CA GLU A 206 7.02 16.40 4.12
C GLU A 206 6.67 14.93 3.89
N ALA A 207 5.49 14.49 4.33
CA ALA A 207 5.02 13.16 4.01
C ALA A 207 4.94 12.94 2.49
N ALA A 208 4.44 13.92 1.74
CA ALA A 208 4.39 13.83 0.28
C ALA A 208 5.77 13.81 -0.39
N ALA A 209 6.82 14.26 0.30
CA ALA A 209 8.20 14.22 -0.18
C ALA A 209 8.96 12.96 0.24
N ALA A 210 8.45 12.20 1.21
CA ALA A 210 9.12 11.05 1.81
C ALA A 210 8.69 9.65 1.31
N PRO A 211 7.84 9.48 0.28
CA PRO A 211 7.43 8.15 -0.11
C PRO A 211 8.56 7.37 -0.77
N PHE A 212 8.45 6.08 -0.66
CA PHE A 212 9.34 5.11 -1.27
C PHE A 212 9.39 5.23 -2.80
N THR A 213 10.60 5.43 -3.34
CA THR A 213 10.82 5.65 -4.77
C THR A 213 11.56 4.48 -5.43
N PRO A 214 11.51 4.33 -6.76
CA PRO A 214 12.34 3.37 -7.49
C PRO A 214 13.85 3.55 -7.25
N SER A 215 14.31 4.79 -7.08
CA SER A 215 15.74 5.10 -6.81
C SER A 215 16.16 4.64 -5.40
N ASP A 216 15.29 4.80 -4.41
CA ASP A 216 15.54 4.26 -3.07
C ASP A 216 15.66 2.75 -3.11
N LEU A 217 14.77 2.07 -3.82
CA LEU A 217 14.82 0.62 -3.97
C LEU A 217 16.12 0.14 -4.60
N GLN A 218 16.60 0.81 -5.65
CA GLN A 218 17.86 0.50 -6.29
C GLN A 218 19.03 0.69 -5.33
N ARG A 219 19.07 1.81 -4.60
CA ARG A 219 20.10 2.09 -3.59
C ARG A 219 20.13 1.04 -2.49
N TRP A 220 18.96 0.68 -1.94
CA TRP A 220 18.89 -0.32 -0.86
C TRP A 220 19.24 -1.73 -1.36
N SER A 221 18.86 -2.07 -2.57
CA SER A 221 19.27 -3.33 -3.18
C SER A 221 20.80 -3.41 -3.33
N ALA A 222 21.44 -2.34 -3.79
CA ALA A 222 22.89 -2.29 -3.89
C ALA A 222 23.58 -2.41 -2.52
N LEU A 223 23.06 -1.78 -1.47
CA LEU A 223 23.57 -1.94 -0.11
C LEU A 223 23.40 -3.37 0.42
N ALA A 224 22.25 -4.00 0.15
CA ALA A 224 21.99 -5.37 0.56
C ALA A 224 22.92 -6.37 -0.14
N GLU A 225 23.24 -6.15 -1.41
CA GLU A 225 24.22 -6.96 -2.15
C GLU A 225 25.60 -6.97 -1.49
N LEU A 226 26.03 -5.83 -0.92
CA LEU A 226 27.30 -5.74 -0.20
C LEU A 226 27.37 -6.61 1.06
N LEU A 227 26.21 -6.99 1.62
CA LEU A 227 26.16 -7.89 2.77
C LEU A 227 26.45 -9.36 2.40
N ASN A 228 26.54 -9.65 1.10
CA ASN A 228 26.79 -10.99 0.55
C ASN A 228 25.85 -12.05 1.14
N ARG A 229 24.57 -11.70 1.25
CA ARG A 229 23.49 -12.57 1.74
C ARG A 229 22.24 -12.39 0.89
N PRO A 230 21.45 -13.45 0.73
CA PRO A 230 20.18 -13.35 0.04
C PRO A 230 19.24 -12.34 0.73
N PHE A 231 18.46 -11.62 -0.07
CA PHE A 231 17.46 -10.68 0.44
C PHE A 231 16.19 -10.64 -0.41
N ALA A 232 15.09 -10.30 0.24
CA ALA A 232 13.80 -10.01 -0.39
C ALA A 232 13.38 -8.56 -0.04
N VAL A 233 12.44 -8.02 -0.79
CA VAL A 233 11.90 -6.66 -0.57
C VAL A 233 10.41 -6.74 -0.33
N VAL A 234 9.90 -6.03 0.68
CA VAL A 234 8.46 -5.84 0.89
C VAL A 234 8.01 -4.56 0.17
N LEU A 235 7.01 -4.69 -0.67
CA LEU A 235 6.27 -3.59 -1.28
C LEU A 235 4.88 -3.52 -0.63
N ASP A 236 4.54 -2.34 -0.11
CA ASP A 236 3.26 -2.13 0.56
C ASP A 236 2.37 -1.20 -0.27
N PRO A 237 1.43 -1.75 -1.07
CA PRO A 237 0.49 -0.97 -1.86
C PRO A 237 -0.76 -0.57 -1.07
N GLN A 238 -0.72 -0.65 0.25
CA GLN A 238 -1.82 -0.24 1.12
C GLN A 238 -1.73 1.24 1.48
N PRO A 239 -2.87 1.94 1.62
CA PRO A 239 -2.85 3.33 2.05
C PRO A 239 -2.43 3.44 3.50
N THR A 240 -1.69 4.50 3.79
CA THR A 240 -1.33 4.91 5.15
C THR A 240 -2.05 6.21 5.47
N TYR A 241 -2.58 6.30 6.66
CA TYR A 241 -3.30 7.48 7.13
C TYR A 241 -2.57 8.12 8.29
N PHE A 242 -2.52 9.46 8.28
CA PHE A 242 -1.91 10.26 9.33
C PHE A 242 -2.92 11.27 9.82
N GLU A 243 -3.14 11.31 11.12
CA GLU A 243 -3.88 12.41 11.75
C GLU A 243 -2.97 13.63 11.87
N CYS A 244 -3.45 14.76 11.38
CA CYS A 244 -2.76 16.03 11.48
C CYS A 244 -3.27 16.76 12.74
N SER A 245 -2.47 16.83 13.80
CA SER A 245 -2.86 17.42 15.08
C SER A 245 -1.80 18.41 15.58
N GLY A 246 -2.24 19.33 16.44
CA GLY A 246 -1.36 20.28 17.12
C GLY A 246 -0.95 21.52 16.30
N ASP A 247 -0.24 22.44 16.99
CA ASP A 247 0.43 23.60 16.44
C ASP A 247 1.80 23.70 17.14
N PRO A 248 2.93 23.36 16.50
CA PRO A 248 3.05 22.93 15.10
C PRO A 248 2.35 21.61 14.76
N VAL A 249 1.98 21.44 13.51
CA VAL A 249 1.30 20.23 13.02
C VAL A 249 2.22 19.03 13.17
N ARG A 250 1.70 17.95 13.75
CA ARG A 250 2.38 16.64 13.81
C ARG A 250 1.54 15.59 13.10
N LEU A 251 2.20 14.68 12.39
CA LEU A 251 1.56 13.58 11.74
C LEU A 251 1.67 12.33 12.61
N THR A 252 0.54 11.81 13.04
CA THR A 252 0.49 10.55 13.79
C THR A 252 -0.19 9.49 12.94
N GLY A 253 0.48 8.35 12.76
CA GLY A 253 -0.10 7.22 12.03
C GLY A 253 -1.39 6.74 12.70
N VAL A 254 -2.45 6.60 11.91
CA VAL A 254 -3.77 6.15 12.39
C VAL A 254 -4.07 4.76 11.85
N ALA A 255 -4.43 3.85 12.75
CA ALA A 255 -4.85 2.52 12.33
C ALA A 255 -6.14 2.60 11.51
N LEU A 256 -6.18 1.94 10.36
CA LEU A 256 -7.31 1.93 9.45
C LEU A 256 -8.65 1.58 10.13
N ARG A 257 -8.65 0.65 11.12
CA ARG A 257 -9.83 0.31 11.91
C ARG A 257 -10.45 1.50 12.65
N GLN A 258 -9.64 2.44 13.11
CA GLN A 258 -10.11 3.65 13.78
C GLN A 258 -10.70 4.64 12.79
N LEU A 259 -10.18 4.66 11.57
CA LEU A 259 -10.69 5.51 10.49
C LEU A 259 -12.02 5.00 9.93
N GLU A 260 -12.19 3.69 9.71
CA GLU A 260 -13.42 3.11 9.19
C GLU A 260 -14.65 3.44 10.05
N ARG A 261 -14.51 3.40 11.38
CA ARG A 261 -15.58 3.79 12.33
C ARG A 261 -15.90 5.29 12.31
N GLN A 262 -15.03 6.13 11.80
CA GLN A 262 -15.11 7.59 11.88
C GLN A 262 -15.26 8.25 10.50
N ARG A 263 -15.19 7.47 9.42
CA ARG A 263 -15.18 7.97 8.03
C ARG A 263 -16.44 8.73 7.61
N HIS A 264 -17.55 8.54 8.29
CA HIS A 264 -18.81 9.19 7.94
C HIS A 264 -18.80 10.73 7.99
N GLY A 265 -17.74 11.33 8.53
CA GLY A 265 -17.55 12.77 8.56
C GLY A 265 -16.44 13.32 7.67
N LEU A 266 -15.54 12.47 7.13
CA LEU A 266 -14.39 12.95 6.37
C LEU A 266 -14.74 13.18 4.89
N VAL A 267 -14.29 14.30 4.34
CA VAL A 267 -14.40 14.65 2.92
C VAL A 267 -13.05 15.05 2.37
N ALA A 268 -12.77 14.69 1.14
CA ALA A 268 -11.57 15.13 0.43
C ALA A 268 -11.55 16.66 0.37
N ALA A 269 -10.48 17.25 0.88
CA ALA A 269 -10.30 18.70 0.92
C ALA A 269 -9.39 19.19 -0.20
N ARG A 270 -8.19 18.63 -0.31
CA ARG A 270 -7.24 18.95 -1.38
C ARG A 270 -6.20 17.86 -1.56
N PRO A 271 -5.66 17.66 -2.78
CA PRO A 271 -4.44 16.89 -2.98
C PRO A 271 -3.25 17.62 -2.33
N VAL A 272 -2.24 16.85 -1.94
CA VAL A 272 -1.01 17.38 -1.35
C VAL A 272 0.15 17.03 -2.29
N ALA A 273 0.89 18.05 -2.69
CA ALA A 273 2.12 17.92 -3.45
C ALA A 273 3.33 18.17 -2.52
N PRO A 274 4.49 17.57 -2.80
CA PRO A 274 5.71 17.91 -2.08
C PRO A 274 6.05 19.39 -2.29
N ARG A 275 6.77 19.98 -1.33
CA ARG A 275 7.27 21.37 -1.47
C ARG A 275 8.06 21.52 -2.76
N ALA A 276 8.02 22.73 -3.33
CA ALA A 276 8.77 23.02 -4.56
C ALA A 276 10.26 22.68 -4.41
N GLY A 277 10.82 21.97 -5.37
CA GLY A 277 12.21 21.48 -5.35
C GLY A 277 12.40 20.05 -4.81
N LEU A 278 11.40 19.44 -4.20
CA LEU A 278 11.40 18.03 -3.84
C LEU A 278 10.77 17.21 -4.99
N ALA A 279 11.42 16.12 -5.35
CA ALA A 279 10.92 15.25 -6.41
C ALA A 279 9.60 14.61 -5.96
N ALA A 280 8.52 14.93 -6.67
CA ALA A 280 7.23 14.28 -6.43
C ALA A 280 7.36 12.77 -6.67
N SER A 281 6.94 11.97 -5.70
CA SER A 281 6.83 10.53 -5.91
C SER A 281 5.73 10.26 -6.94
N LYS A 282 6.10 9.46 -7.95
CA LYS A 282 5.15 8.93 -8.92
C LYS A 282 4.56 7.57 -8.49
N THR A 283 4.81 7.13 -7.26
CA THR A 283 4.37 5.83 -6.73
C THR A 283 3.17 5.93 -5.81
N THR A 284 2.96 7.10 -5.21
CA THR A 284 1.94 7.35 -4.18
C THR A 284 1.31 8.71 -4.42
N GLU A 285 0.01 8.81 -4.27
CA GLU A 285 -0.75 10.07 -4.27
C GLU A 285 -1.15 10.43 -2.84
N PHE A 286 -1.32 11.73 -2.59
CA PHE A 286 -1.63 12.25 -1.26
C PHE A 286 -2.89 13.09 -1.30
N MET A 287 -3.82 12.79 -0.38
CA MET A 287 -5.07 13.53 -0.24
C MET A 287 -5.27 13.94 1.22
N LEU A 288 -5.48 15.22 1.44
CA LEU A 288 -5.88 15.75 2.75
C LEU A 288 -7.41 15.68 2.84
N TYR A 289 -7.90 15.04 3.90
CA TYR A 289 -9.30 14.98 4.29
C TYR A 289 -9.57 15.91 5.46
N ARG A 290 -10.79 16.42 5.56
CA ARG A 290 -11.29 17.18 6.71
C ARG A 290 -12.68 16.70 7.10
N SER A 291 -13.05 16.88 8.35
CA SER A 291 -14.42 16.62 8.81
C SER A 291 -15.41 17.54 8.13
N ARG A 292 -16.61 17.03 7.87
CA ARG A 292 -17.77 17.83 7.47
C ARG A 292 -18.21 18.71 8.63
N GLU A 293 -18.93 19.78 8.31
CA GLU A 293 -19.63 20.58 9.29
C GLU A 293 -20.56 19.69 10.14
N GLY A 294 -20.61 19.93 11.46
CA GLY A 294 -21.36 19.11 12.42
C GLY A 294 -20.58 17.93 13.03
N PHE A 295 -19.38 17.62 12.55
CA PHE A 295 -18.49 16.64 13.17
C PHE A 295 -17.32 17.30 13.90
N ALA A 296 -16.73 16.57 14.86
CA ALA A 296 -15.54 17.06 15.55
C ALA A 296 -14.43 17.38 14.53
N PRO A 297 -13.76 18.56 14.63
CA PRO A 297 -12.75 18.95 13.64
C PRO A 297 -11.59 17.96 13.59
N ARG A 298 -11.37 17.32 12.46
CA ARG A 298 -10.24 16.44 12.19
C ARG A 298 -9.65 16.71 10.81
N LYS A 299 -8.35 16.57 10.72
CA LYS A 299 -7.63 16.57 9.44
C LYS A 299 -6.84 15.27 9.35
N VAL A 300 -6.97 14.57 8.23
CA VAL A 300 -6.31 13.29 7.99
C VAL A 300 -5.65 13.34 6.63
N LEU A 301 -4.35 13.08 6.59
CA LEU A 301 -3.62 12.86 5.35
C LEU A 301 -3.70 11.39 4.99
N ALA A 302 -4.14 11.07 3.79
CA ALA A 302 -4.02 9.74 3.20
C ALA A 302 -2.86 9.72 2.20
N ALA A 303 -1.95 8.78 2.38
CA ALA A 303 -0.93 8.41 1.41
C ALA A 303 -1.41 7.14 0.71
N ALA A 304 -1.78 7.26 -0.56
CA ALA A 304 -2.42 6.21 -1.34
C ALA A 304 -1.50 5.72 -2.47
N PRO A 305 -0.81 4.59 -2.30
CA PRO A 305 -0.11 3.93 -3.40
C PRO A 305 -1.08 3.56 -4.52
N HIS A 306 -0.56 3.42 -5.74
CA HIS A 306 -1.37 3.04 -6.89
C HIS A 306 -0.68 2.00 -7.77
N CYS A 307 -1.45 1.24 -8.54
CA CYS A 307 -0.97 0.13 -9.36
C CYS A 307 0.18 0.52 -10.30
N ALA A 308 0.10 1.67 -10.97
CA ALA A 308 1.19 2.15 -11.83
C ALA A 308 2.47 2.44 -11.03
N GLY A 309 2.35 2.92 -9.78
CA GLY A 309 3.47 3.10 -8.86
C GLY A 309 4.09 1.77 -8.44
N LEU A 310 3.27 0.81 -8.02
CA LEU A 310 3.70 -0.54 -7.69
C LEU A 310 4.46 -1.18 -8.87
N ARG A 311 3.95 -1.04 -10.09
CA ARG A 311 4.62 -1.56 -11.29
C ARG A 311 5.96 -0.89 -11.56
N ARG A 312 6.11 0.42 -11.28
CA ARG A 312 7.41 1.10 -11.38
C ARG A 312 8.42 0.55 -10.37
N LEU A 313 7.98 0.31 -9.13
CA LEU A 313 8.81 -0.32 -8.10
C LEU A 313 9.24 -1.74 -8.52
N LEU A 314 8.30 -2.55 -9.01
CA LEU A 314 8.59 -3.91 -9.50
C LEU A 314 9.62 -3.90 -10.65
N LYS A 315 9.55 -2.91 -11.56
CA LYS A 315 10.53 -2.75 -12.64
C LYS A 315 11.91 -2.29 -12.17
N ALA A 316 12.00 -1.66 -11.01
CA ALA A 316 13.26 -1.19 -10.42
C ALA A 316 13.97 -2.27 -9.59
N LEU A 317 13.31 -3.40 -9.34
CA LEU A 317 13.92 -4.55 -8.64
C LEU A 317 15.06 -5.14 -9.45
N PRO A 318 16.15 -5.58 -8.78
CA PRO A 318 17.25 -6.29 -9.46
C PRO A 318 16.73 -7.62 -10.05
N PRO A 319 17.37 -8.13 -11.10
CA PRO A 319 17.02 -9.44 -11.64
C PRO A 319 17.34 -10.53 -10.62
N PRO A 320 16.48 -11.55 -10.48
CA PRO A 320 16.70 -12.65 -9.56
C PRO A 320 18.06 -13.34 -9.78
N ARG A 321 18.73 -13.74 -8.70
CA ARG A 321 19.98 -14.55 -8.64
C ARG A 321 21.29 -13.87 -9.05
N ARG A 322 21.30 -12.72 -9.73
CA ARG A 322 22.58 -12.06 -10.07
C ARG A 322 23.19 -11.29 -8.89
N SER A 323 22.36 -10.91 -7.93
CA SER A 323 22.67 -9.95 -6.88
C SER A 323 22.35 -10.44 -5.47
N GLY A 324 22.07 -11.74 -5.27
CA GLY A 324 21.53 -12.23 -3.99
C GLY A 324 20.05 -11.86 -3.80
N PHE A 325 19.40 -11.18 -4.74
CA PHE A 325 17.99 -10.87 -4.68
C PHE A 325 17.15 -12.14 -4.86
N LEU A 326 16.32 -12.45 -3.86
CA LEU A 326 15.44 -13.61 -3.84
C LEU A 326 14.07 -13.33 -4.42
N GLY A 327 13.55 -12.12 -4.20
CA GLY A 327 12.20 -11.85 -4.66
C GLY A 327 11.50 -10.71 -3.94
N VAL A 328 10.22 -10.59 -4.24
CA VAL A 328 9.36 -9.53 -3.72
C VAL A 328 8.24 -10.13 -2.87
N ILE A 329 7.88 -9.43 -1.81
CA ILE A 329 6.74 -9.72 -0.96
C ILE A 329 5.79 -8.52 -1.07
N VAL A 330 4.55 -8.73 -1.50
CA VAL A 330 3.57 -7.65 -1.65
C VAL A 330 2.51 -7.79 -0.57
N THR A 331 2.28 -6.74 0.21
CA THR A 331 1.20 -6.71 1.20
C THR A 331 -0.16 -6.72 0.48
N VAL A 332 -1.02 -7.65 0.87
CA VAL A 332 -2.36 -7.76 0.26
C VAL A 332 -3.41 -6.98 1.05
N PRO A 333 -4.45 -6.46 0.38
CA PRO A 333 -5.50 -5.70 1.03
C PRO A 333 -6.36 -6.58 1.94
N ARG A 334 -7.03 -5.93 2.87
CA ARG A 334 -8.07 -6.54 3.70
C ARG A 334 -9.22 -7.07 2.84
N GLU A 335 -10.06 -7.92 3.44
CA GLU A 335 -11.30 -8.39 2.80
C GLU A 335 -12.31 -7.25 2.58
N LEU A 336 -12.34 -6.26 3.47
CA LEU A 336 -13.11 -5.03 3.26
C LEU A 336 -12.15 -4.00 2.62
N PRO A 337 -12.30 -3.75 1.32
CA PRO A 337 -11.38 -2.89 0.60
C PRO A 337 -11.49 -1.45 1.10
N ASP A 338 -10.35 -0.87 1.40
CA ASP A 338 -10.23 0.58 1.44
C ASP A 338 -10.27 1.09 -0.02
N GLU A 339 -11.07 2.10 -0.28
CA GLU A 339 -11.24 2.68 -1.63
C GLU A 339 -9.92 3.22 -2.21
N LEU A 340 -8.95 3.54 -1.34
CA LEU A 340 -7.63 4.01 -1.73
C LEU A 340 -6.57 2.90 -1.82
N ALA A 341 -6.89 1.69 -1.37
CA ALA A 341 -5.99 0.55 -1.46
C ALA A 341 -5.94 -0.01 -2.89
N CYS A 342 -4.79 -0.52 -3.29
CA CYS A 342 -4.74 -1.37 -4.46
C CYS A 342 -5.51 -2.66 -4.20
N THR A 343 -6.38 -3.02 -5.11
CA THR A 343 -7.13 -4.29 -5.05
C THR A 343 -6.23 -5.50 -5.29
N ASN A 344 -6.69 -6.68 -4.92
CA ASN A 344 -5.95 -7.91 -5.27
C ASN A 344 -5.74 -8.05 -6.78
N GLU A 345 -6.72 -7.65 -7.59
CA GLU A 345 -6.62 -7.70 -9.05
C GLU A 345 -5.54 -6.75 -9.56
N GLU A 346 -5.50 -5.51 -9.07
CA GLU A 346 -4.45 -4.54 -9.40
C GLU A 346 -3.05 -5.07 -9.06
N ILE A 347 -2.89 -5.67 -7.87
CA ILE A 347 -1.62 -6.27 -7.44
C ILE A 347 -1.22 -7.41 -8.39
N MET A 348 -2.15 -8.33 -8.71
CA MET A 348 -1.86 -9.46 -9.59
C MET A 348 -1.52 -9.01 -11.02
N LEU A 349 -2.19 -7.98 -11.53
CA LEU A 349 -1.86 -7.39 -12.84
C LEU A 349 -0.49 -6.70 -12.82
N ALA A 350 -0.18 -5.96 -11.75
CA ALA A 350 1.14 -5.33 -11.59
C ALA A 350 2.27 -6.36 -11.55
N LEU A 351 2.10 -7.48 -10.82
CA LEU A 351 3.06 -8.59 -10.78
C LEU A 351 3.29 -9.22 -12.17
N LYS A 352 2.25 -9.27 -13.01
CA LYS A 352 2.35 -9.70 -14.41
C LYS A 352 2.88 -8.62 -15.36
N GLY A 353 3.28 -7.45 -14.85
CA GLY A 353 3.74 -6.30 -15.65
C GLY A 353 2.63 -5.60 -16.44
N ARG A 354 1.34 -5.93 -16.19
CA ARG A 354 0.18 -5.38 -16.87
C ARG A 354 -0.32 -4.09 -16.21
N GLU A 355 -0.98 -3.25 -16.99
CA GLU A 355 -1.63 -2.05 -16.47
C GLU A 355 -3.05 -2.35 -16.02
N CYS A 356 -3.42 -1.71 -14.94
CA CYS A 356 -4.79 -1.65 -14.45
C CYS A 356 -5.24 -0.19 -14.57
N LEU A 357 -6.15 0.07 -15.49
CA LEU A 357 -6.61 1.41 -15.83
C LEU A 357 -8.06 1.62 -15.39
N PRO A 358 -8.45 2.83 -14.99
CA PRO A 358 -9.85 3.15 -14.82
C PRO A 358 -10.54 3.17 -16.19
N GLU A 359 -11.79 2.71 -16.23
CA GLU A 359 -12.60 2.69 -17.45
C GLU A 359 -13.99 3.26 -17.16
N PRO A 360 -14.35 4.44 -17.71
CA PRO A 360 -15.63 5.06 -17.45
C PRO A 360 -16.76 4.38 -18.21
N GLN A 361 -17.89 4.18 -17.54
CA GLN A 361 -19.18 3.86 -18.16
C GLN A 361 -20.22 4.87 -17.71
N ILE A 362 -21.01 5.36 -18.65
CA ILE A 362 -22.06 6.36 -18.38
C ILE A 362 -23.41 5.73 -18.56
N SER A 363 -24.30 6.01 -17.62
CA SER A 363 -25.71 5.67 -17.77
C SER A 363 -26.60 6.83 -17.36
N LEU A 364 -27.80 6.89 -17.94
CA LEU A 364 -28.85 7.84 -17.63
C LEU A 364 -30.08 7.07 -17.20
N ARG A 365 -30.67 7.46 -16.07
CA ARG A 365 -31.91 6.85 -15.58
C ARG A 365 -32.95 7.92 -15.21
N PRO A 366 -34.23 7.66 -15.39
CA PRO A 366 -35.27 8.54 -14.87
C PRO A 366 -35.11 8.74 -13.37
N PHE A 367 -35.35 9.94 -12.88
CA PHE A 367 -35.51 10.24 -11.48
C PHE A 367 -36.97 10.11 -11.12
N ASP A 368 -37.32 9.18 -10.23
CA ASP A 368 -38.68 8.74 -9.95
C ASP A 368 -39.42 8.29 -11.23
N LYS A 369 -40.69 8.69 -11.38
CA LYS A 369 -41.52 8.41 -12.56
C LYS A 369 -41.56 9.56 -13.55
N ASP A 370 -40.86 10.66 -13.27
CA ASP A 370 -40.85 11.83 -14.12
C ASP A 370 -39.78 11.69 -15.22
N ARG A 371 -40.20 11.59 -16.47
CA ARG A 371 -39.31 11.47 -17.63
C ARG A 371 -38.50 12.73 -17.92
N ASN A 372 -38.91 13.87 -17.42
CA ASN A 372 -38.20 15.16 -17.58
C ASN A 372 -37.16 15.36 -16.50
N ARG A 373 -37.03 14.42 -15.56
CA ARG A 373 -36.02 14.43 -14.52
C ARG A 373 -35.16 13.17 -14.63
N VAL A 374 -33.88 13.35 -14.83
CA VAL A 374 -32.96 12.22 -14.99
C VAL A 374 -31.78 12.35 -14.01
N VAL A 375 -31.13 11.24 -13.72
CA VAL A 375 -29.88 11.18 -13.00
C VAL A 375 -28.83 10.59 -13.92
N ALA A 376 -27.71 11.25 -14.04
CA ALA A 376 -26.55 10.71 -14.73
C ALA A 376 -25.65 9.98 -13.73
N ARG A 377 -25.26 8.77 -14.08
CA ARG A 377 -24.37 7.93 -13.31
C ARG A 377 -23.10 7.66 -14.11
N LEU A 378 -21.97 7.83 -13.44
CA LEU A 378 -20.65 7.50 -13.93
C LEU A 378 -20.13 6.33 -13.12
N ASP A 379 -19.92 5.19 -13.74
CA ASP A 379 -19.29 4.01 -13.15
C ASP A 379 -17.84 3.90 -13.61
N ASN A 380 -16.97 3.41 -12.73
CA ASN A 380 -15.66 2.90 -13.10
C ASN A 380 -15.76 1.38 -13.21
N VAL A 381 -15.79 0.87 -14.43
CA VAL A 381 -15.85 -0.57 -14.71
C VAL A 381 -14.47 -1.17 -14.96
N GLY A 382 -13.44 -0.32 -14.99
CA GLY A 382 -12.05 -0.75 -15.04
C GLY A 382 -11.53 -1.24 -13.69
N CYS A 383 -10.40 -1.91 -13.72
CA CYS A 383 -9.76 -2.44 -12.51
C CYS A 383 -8.99 -1.36 -11.72
N GLY A 384 -8.51 -0.29 -12.37
CA GLY A 384 -7.72 0.77 -11.72
C GLY A 384 -8.59 1.88 -11.14
N ARG A 385 -8.18 2.45 -10.01
CA ARG A 385 -8.82 3.67 -9.50
C ARG A 385 -8.43 4.91 -10.31
N PRO A 386 -9.30 5.93 -10.38
CA PRO A 386 -8.91 7.23 -10.90
C PRO A 386 -7.86 7.92 -10.00
N ALA A 387 -7.12 8.86 -10.58
CA ALA A 387 -6.17 9.69 -9.85
C ALA A 387 -6.87 10.59 -8.81
N LEU A 388 -6.19 10.89 -7.71
CA LEU A 388 -6.67 11.77 -6.64
C LEU A 388 -6.33 13.26 -6.91
N GLU A 389 -6.47 13.68 -8.15
CA GLU A 389 -6.19 15.06 -8.57
C GLU A 389 -7.48 15.79 -8.94
N PRO A 390 -7.56 17.12 -8.74
CA PRO A 390 -8.70 17.90 -9.19
C PRO A 390 -8.95 17.72 -10.69
N GLY A 391 -10.19 17.38 -11.03
CA GLY A 391 -10.59 17.15 -12.43
C GLY A 391 -10.10 15.85 -13.04
N SER A 392 -9.62 14.90 -12.24
CA SER A 392 -9.33 13.53 -12.69
C SER A 392 -10.60 12.75 -12.98
N ILE A 393 -11.67 13.10 -12.33
CA ILE A 393 -13.00 12.54 -12.54
C ILE A 393 -13.90 13.68 -13.02
N ARG A 394 -14.35 13.57 -14.26
CA ARG A 394 -15.23 14.56 -14.89
C ARG A 394 -16.37 13.88 -15.63
N LEU A 395 -17.57 14.43 -15.44
CA LEU A 395 -18.73 14.14 -16.26
C LEU A 395 -19.19 15.44 -16.90
N ARG A 396 -19.07 15.54 -18.21
CA ARG A 396 -19.51 16.68 -19.02
C ARG A 396 -20.82 16.31 -19.70
N ILE A 397 -21.80 17.19 -19.61
CA ILE A 397 -23.07 17.07 -20.31
C ILE A 397 -23.21 18.29 -21.23
N SER A 398 -23.28 18.05 -22.53
CA SER A 398 -23.50 19.08 -23.56
C SER A 398 -24.90 18.91 -24.12
N TYR A 399 -25.59 20.04 -24.36
CA TYR A 399 -26.99 20.08 -24.74
C TYR A 399 -27.30 21.43 -25.47
N PRO A 400 -28.39 21.51 -26.27
CA PRO A 400 -28.83 22.78 -26.78
C PRO A 400 -29.27 23.73 -25.64
N SER A 401 -28.96 25.02 -25.78
CA SER A 401 -29.34 26.02 -24.77
C SER A 401 -30.85 25.98 -24.46
N GLY A 402 -31.18 26.06 -23.17
CA GLY A 402 -32.54 25.97 -22.65
C GLY A 402 -33.12 24.57 -22.46
N VAL A 403 -32.37 23.51 -22.85
CA VAL A 403 -32.81 22.11 -22.62
C VAL A 403 -32.60 21.70 -21.15
N LEU A 404 -31.49 22.04 -20.52
CA LEU A 404 -31.26 21.79 -19.12
C LEU A 404 -31.67 23.03 -18.30
N THR A 405 -32.60 22.87 -17.39
CA THR A 405 -33.17 23.96 -16.58
C THR A 405 -32.72 23.94 -15.13
N HIS A 406 -32.26 22.79 -14.63
CA HIS A 406 -31.76 22.62 -13.30
C HIS A 406 -30.78 21.44 -13.25
N ALA A 407 -29.73 21.53 -12.43
CA ALA A 407 -28.78 20.48 -12.16
C ALA A 407 -28.28 20.54 -10.72
N GLU A 408 -28.18 19.38 -10.08
CA GLU A 408 -27.63 19.25 -8.74
C GLU A 408 -26.38 18.38 -8.77
N ARG A 409 -25.36 18.79 -8.01
CA ARG A 409 -24.05 18.09 -7.99
C ARG A 409 -24.08 16.75 -7.24
N SER A 410 -24.95 16.59 -6.23
CA SER A 410 -25.03 15.39 -5.37
C SER A 410 -23.68 14.85 -4.89
N GLN A 411 -23.21 13.73 -5.44
CA GLN A 411 -21.93 13.11 -5.07
C GLN A 411 -20.70 13.78 -5.68
N PHE A 412 -20.88 14.62 -6.70
CA PHE A 412 -19.79 15.40 -7.26
C PHE A 412 -19.46 16.61 -6.37
N GLN A 413 -18.19 16.98 -6.32
CA GLN A 413 -17.72 18.09 -5.49
C GLN A 413 -18.05 19.45 -6.13
N THR A 414 -17.87 19.56 -7.43
CA THR A 414 -18.10 20.79 -8.19
C THR A 414 -19.09 20.60 -9.33
N LEU A 415 -19.77 21.69 -9.66
CA LEU A 415 -20.62 21.84 -10.83
C LEU A 415 -20.28 23.18 -11.45
N GLU A 416 -19.78 23.16 -12.68
CA GLU A 416 -19.44 24.34 -13.48
C GLU A 416 -20.32 24.37 -14.71
N MET A 417 -20.74 25.59 -15.11
CA MET A 417 -21.63 25.81 -16.27
C MET A 417 -20.93 26.68 -17.28
N PHE A 418 -21.06 26.32 -18.54
CA PHE A 418 -20.40 27.01 -19.64
C PHE A 418 -21.38 27.27 -20.78
N ARG A 419 -21.12 28.36 -21.51
CA ARG A 419 -21.70 28.69 -22.82
C ARG A 419 -20.61 28.67 -23.87
N THR A 420 -20.88 28.06 -25.00
CA THR A 420 -19.94 28.03 -26.13
C THR A 420 -20.31 29.10 -27.12
N GLU A 421 -19.39 30.04 -27.39
CA GLU A 421 -19.49 31.08 -28.42
C GLU A 421 -18.20 31.03 -29.24
N ASP A 422 -18.34 30.95 -30.56
CA ASP A 422 -17.22 30.87 -31.50
C ASP A 422 -16.18 29.78 -31.19
N GLY A 423 -16.67 28.62 -30.69
CA GLY A 423 -15.83 27.49 -30.31
C GLY A 423 -15.10 27.65 -28.98
N LYS A 424 -15.27 28.77 -28.28
CA LYS A 424 -14.71 29.03 -26.94
C LYS A 424 -15.76 28.88 -25.87
N GLN A 425 -15.34 28.35 -24.71
CA GLN A 425 -16.22 28.15 -23.55
C GLN A 425 -16.06 29.31 -22.57
N TYR A 426 -17.17 29.90 -22.19
CA TYR A 426 -17.26 30.99 -21.21
C TYR A 426 -18.06 30.50 -20.00
N PRO A 427 -17.58 30.71 -18.78
CA PRO A 427 -18.31 30.32 -17.57
C PRO A 427 -19.56 31.21 -17.44
N VAL A 428 -20.68 30.58 -17.09
CA VAL A 428 -21.96 31.25 -16.83
C VAL A 428 -22.50 30.86 -15.47
N ARG A 429 -23.37 31.69 -14.87
CA ARG A 429 -23.96 31.42 -13.56
C ARG A 429 -25.40 30.90 -13.66
N ASP A 430 -26.07 31.16 -14.77
CA ASP A 430 -27.44 30.67 -15.02
C ASP A 430 -27.40 29.45 -15.96
N ILE A 431 -27.90 28.35 -15.48
CA ILE A 431 -27.95 27.09 -16.23
C ILE A 431 -28.74 27.19 -17.53
N ARG A 432 -29.74 28.08 -17.56
CA ARG A 432 -30.60 28.29 -18.75
C ARG A 432 -29.84 28.96 -19.91
N LEU A 433 -28.75 29.67 -19.60
CA LEU A 433 -27.85 30.29 -20.58
C LEU A 433 -26.70 29.37 -20.96
N SER A 434 -26.54 28.23 -20.30
CA SER A 434 -25.49 27.28 -20.58
C SER A 434 -25.89 26.30 -21.70
N ASP A 435 -24.88 25.74 -22.35
CA ASP A 435 -24.98 24.60 -23.26
C ASP A 435 -24.12 23.42 -22.81
N THR A 436 -23.41 23.61 -21.72
CA THR A 436 -22.53 22.60 -21.15
C THR A 436 -22.47 22.74 -19.65
N VAL A 437 -22.61 21.61 -18.93
CA VAL A 437 -22.30 21.51 -17.50
C VAL A 437 -21.21 20.48 -17.29
N VAL A 438 -20.33 20.74 -16.31
CA VAL A 438 -19.22 19.86 -15.96
C VAL A 438 -19.28 19.57 -14.47
N PHE A 439 -19.45 18.32 -14.15
CA PHE A 439 -19.36 17.78 -12.81
C PHE A 439 -17.95 17.25 -12.59
N SER A 440 -17.33 17.56 -11.44
CA SER A 440 -16.01 17.03 -11.09
C SER A 440 -15.97 16.51 -9.67
N ALA A 441 -15.16 15.48 -9.45
CA ALA A 441 -14.90 14.92 -8.13
C ALA A 441 -13.40 14.61 -7.99
N PRO A 442 -12.84 14.70 -6.77
CA PRO A 442 -11.44 14.36 -6.50
C PRO A 442 -11.24 12.87 -6.27
N GLU A 443 -12.30 12.15 -5.95
CA GLU A 443 -12.29 10.71 -5.68
C GLU A 443 -13.62 10.08 -6.07
N MET A 444 -13.64 8.76 -6.20
CA MET A 444 -14.79 7.98 -6.61
C MET A 444 -15.05 6.88 -5.58
N SER A 445 -16.04 7.11 -4.74
CA SER A 445 -16.47 6.12 -3.73
C SER A 445 -17.21 4.96 -4.40
N GLN A 446 -16.93 3.73 -3.97
CA GLN A 446 -17.63 2.52 -4.42
C GLN A 446 -17.64 2.30 -5.95
N GLY A 447 -16.68 2.91 -6.66
CA GLY A 447 -16.56 2.76 -8.11
C GLY A 447 -17.63 3.49 -8.94
N ALA A 448 -18.52 4.28 -8.32
CA ALA A 448 -19.57 5.02 -9.01
C ALA A 448 -19.82 6.41 -8.40
N LEU A 449 -20.26 7.37 -9.23
CA LEU A 449 -20.76 8.69 -8.84
C LEU A 449 -22.06 8.99 -9.53
N GLU A 450 -23.00 9.63 -8.83
CA GLU A 450 -24.28 10.07 -9.39
C GLU A 450 -24.45 11.57 -9.23
N THR A 451 -25.02 12.21 -10.26
CA THR A 451 -25.55 13.59 -10.15
C THR A 451 -26.82 13.57 -9.29
N GLY A 452 -27.22 14.71 -8.79
CA GLY A 452 -28.60 14.93 -8.40
C GLY A 452 -29.53 14.98 -9.63
N PRO A 453 -30.80 15.29 -9.41
CA PRO A 453 -31.76 15.43 -10.50
C PRO A 453 -31.33 16.50 -11.51
N LEU A 454 -31.35 16.12 -12.77
CA LEU A 454 -31.21 17.00 -13.93
C LEU A 454 -32.58 17.24 -14.50
N HIS A 455 -33.07 18.48 -14.52
CA HIS A 455 -34.40 18.79 -15.04
C HIS A 455 -34.26 19.22 -16.51
N LEU A 456 -34.97 18.50 -17.37
CA LEU A 456 -34.91 18.68 -18.81
C LEU A 456 -36.20 19.36 -19.31
N ASN A 457 -36.05 20.40 -20.10
CA ASN A 457 -37.11 20.93 -20.95
C ASN A 457 -37.02 20.19 -22.29
N VAL A 458 -37.82 19.14 -22.44
CA VAL A 458 -37.74 18.22 -23.56
C VAL A 458 -38.35 18.88 -24.80
N SER A 459 -37.55 19.26 -25.78
CA SER A 459 -37.97 19.63 -27.12
C SER A 459 -37.76 18.45 -28.06
N PRO A 460 -38.72 18.11 -28.92
CA PRO A 460 -38.54 17.01 -29.87
C PRO A 460 -37.27 17.16 -30.69
N GLY A 461 -36.43 16.15 -30.74
CA GLY A 461 -35.15 16.15 -31.45
C GLY A 461 -33.96 16.76 -30.72
N ALA A 462 -34.11 17.23 -29.48
CA ALA A 462 -33.01 17.65 -28.64
C ALA A 462 -32.10 16.44 -28.28
N ARG A 463 -30.79 16.69 -28.31
CA ARG A 463 -29.77 15.64 -27.97
C ARG A 463 -28.97 16.06 -26.77
N LEU A 464 -28.75 15.07 -25.86
CA LEU A 464 -27.76 15.18 -24.82
C LEU A 464 -26.52 14.39 -25.23
N ARG A 465 -25.35 14.98 -25.04
CA ARG A 465 -24.08 14.30 -25.18
C ARG A 465 -23.36 14.31 -23.84
N LEU A 466 -23.21 13.14 -23.23
CA LEU A 466 -22.48 12.97 -21.99
C LEU A 466 -21.08 12.44 -22.32
N THR A 467 -20.05 13.05 -21.77
CA THR A 467 -18.67 12.59 -21.90
C THR A 467 -18.07 12.48 -20.51
N ALA A 468 -17.60 11.31 -20.18
CA ALA A 468 -16.85 11.07 -18.92
C ALA A 468 -15.36 10.96 -19.20
N LEU A 469 -14.57 11.42 -18.25
CA LEU A 469 -13.12 11.29 -18.23
C LEU A 469 -12.71 10.74 -16.85
N LEU A 470 -11.96 9.65 -16.84
CA LEU A 470 -11.26 9.13 -15.67
C LEU A 470 -9.75 9.16 -15.97
N ARG A 471 -8.99 10.00 -15.27
CA ARG A 471 -7.53 10.04 -15.39
C ARG A 471 -6.91 8.97 -14.52
N SER A 472 -5.87 8.34 -15.03
CA SER A 472 -5.10 7.35 -14.29
C SER A 472 -4.07 8.01 -13.36
N PRO A 473 -3.77 7.42 -12.20
CA PRO A 473 -2.71 7.88 -11.31
C PRO A 473 -1.33 7.90 -11.99
N GLY A 474 -0.47 8.80 -11.52
CA GLY A 474 0.93 8.83 -11.94
C GLY A 474 1.16 9.25 -13.40
N GLY A 475 0.21 9.94 -14.04
CA GLY A 475 0.33 10.51 -15.37
C GLY A 475 0.17 9.51 -16.52
N SER A 476 -0.33 8.32 -16.26
CA SER A 476 -0.76 7.40 -17.32
C SER A 476 -1.98 7.97 -18.06
N PRO A 477 -2.22 7.58 -19.32
CA PRO A 477 -3.38 8.06 -20.08
C PRO A 477 -4.68 7.79 -19.30
N GLY A 478 -5.59 8.76 -19.34
CA GLY A 478 -6.95 8.57 -18.85
C GLY A 478 -7.81 7.87 -19.89
N ALA A 479 -8.93 7.32 -19.45
CA ALA A 479 -9.95 6.78 -20.33
C ALA A 479 -11.16 7.72 -20.42
N ALA A 480 -11.82 7.74 -21.56
CA ALA A 480 -13.01 8.53 -21.78
C ALA A 480 -14.12 7.67 -22.39
N ALA A 481 -15.35 7.97 -21.99
CA ALA A 481 -16.55 7.38 -22.59
C ALA A 481 -17.51 8.48 -23.05
N THR A 482 -18.31 8.19 -24.05
CA THR A 482 -19.34 9.11 -24.56
C THR A 482 -20.67 8.35 -24.69
N LEU A 483 -21.75 8.99 -24.23
CA LEU A 483 -23.12 8.54 -24.38
C LEU A 483 -23.93 9.65 -25.05
N GLU A 484 -24.58 9.35 -26.17
CA GLU A 484 -25.51 10.25 -26.82
C GLU A 484 -26.95 9.77 -26.63
N VAL A 485 -27.80 10.68 -26.21
CA VAL A 485 -29.22 10.38 -25.92
C VAL A 485 -30.09 11.36 -26.67
N ASN A 486 -31.01 10.83 -27.50
CA ASN A 486 -32.06 11.61 -28.12
C ASN A 486 -33.24 11.75 -27.16
N LEU A 487 -33.60 12.98 -26.84
CA LEU A 487 -34.78 13.25 -26.02
C LEU A 487 -36.05 13.11 -26.93
N LYS A 488 -36.95 12.25 -26.48
CA LYS A 488 -38.21 11.96 -27.17
C LYS A 488 -39.38 12.59 -26.47
#